data_7d7e189e2c13cb9e6c66df4c26f27d0a
#
_entry.id   7d7e189e2c13cb9e6c66df4c26f27d0a
#
_cell.length_a   1.000
_cell.length_b   1.000
_cell.length_c   1.000
_cell.angle_alpha   90.00
_cell.angle_beta   90.00
_cell.angle_gamma   90.00
#
_symmetry.space_group_name_H-M   'P 1'
#
loop_
_entity.id
_entity.type
_entity.pdbx_description
1 polymer ?
#
loop_
_entity_poly.entity_id
_entity_poly.type
_entity_poly.pdbx_seq_one_letter_code
_entity_poly.pdbx_strand_id
1 'polypeptide(L)'
;MIVAVDTGGTKTLVTAFSKDGIAGKMMKFKTPPREEDYIATLREILRVNYGGQRVEAIVIALPGIVKDGIAIWCNNLKWKNFDVITPLKGVLGDTPIYVENDANLAGLAETRAHSPMPLSSLYVTISTGIGTGITTGGVIDPGLRLSEGGRMLVEYNGRVREWESFASGQAIYKAYDQYARDITSKRTWNEIADRISRGFLAAIPLLQPEVVIIGGSIGTYFDRYAPQLETILKSHLPPHIPCPTLIPAKHPEEAVIYGCYYYAVDTLAA
;
A
#
# COMPACT_ATOMS: atom_id res chain seq x y z
N MET A 1 -10.81 21.68 0.33
CA MET A 1 -10.93 20.22 0.25
C MET A 1 -9.66 19.60 -0.33
N ILE A 2 -9.40 18.33 -0.07
CA ILE A 2 -8.28 17.58 -0.63
C ILE A 2 -8.85 16.51 -1.57
N VAL A 3 -8.36 16.43 -2.81
CA VAL A 3 -8.75 15.39 -3.77
C VAL A 3 -7.75 14.24 -3.70
N ALA A 4 -8.27 13.04 -3.46
CA ALA A 4 -7.51 11.79 -3.39
C ALA A 4 -7.81 10.91 -4.61
N VAL A 5 -6.75 10.39 -5.22
CA VAL A 5 -6.82 9.48 -6.37
C VAL A 5 -6.03 8.21 -6.03
N ASP A 6 -6.69 7.06 -6.03
CA ASP A 6 -6.05 5.75 -5.88
C ASP A 6 -6.04 5.01 -7.21
N THR A 7 -4.87 4.86 -7.80
CA THR A 7 -4.68 4.24 -9.12
C THR A 7 -4.21 2.79 -8.97
N GLY A 8 -5.13 1.87 -9.04
CA GLY A 8 -4.81 0.44 -9.12
C GLY A 8 -4.62 -0.05 -10.56
N GLY A 9 -4.12 -1.27 -10.71
CA GLY A 9 -3.87 -1.88 -12.03
C GLY A 9 -5.12 -2.09 -12.90
N THR A 10 -6.31 -2.13 -12.32
CA THR A 10 -7.58 -2.41 -13.03
C THR A 10 -8.62 -1.32 -12.83
N LYS A 11 -8.59 -0.62 -11.71
CA LYS A 11 -9.55 0.43 -11.34
C LYS A 11 -8.82 1.60 -10.71
N THR A 12 -9.32 2.80 -10.97
CA THR A 12 -8.93 4.03 -10.28
C THR A 12 -10.11 4.55 -9.48
N LEU A 13 -9.86 4.96 -8.24
CA LEU A 13 -10.83 5.59 -7.33
C LEU A 13 -10.49 7.07 -7.19
N VAL A 14 -11.51 7.92 -7.13
CA VAL A 14 -11.35 9.37 -6.91
C VAL A 14 -12.40 9.82 -5.91
N THR A 15 -11.97 10.55 -4.90
CA THR A 15 -12.87 11.21 -3.94
C THR A 15 -12.27 12.54 -3.48
N ALA A 16 -13.07 13.35 -2.79
CA ALA A 16 -12.55 14.54 -2.11
C ALA A 16 -12.87 14.46 -0.62
N PHE A 17 -11.94 14.93 0.19
CA PHE A 17 -12.13 15.08 1.63
C PHE A 17 -12.45 16.54 1.98
N SER A 18 -13.39 16.71 2.92
CA SER A 18 -13.60 18.00 3.58
C SER A 18 -12.38 18.37 4.43
N LYS A 19 -12.37 19.58 4.99
CA LYS A 19 -11.33 20.00 5.96
C LYS A 19 -11.31 19.13 7.22
N ASP A 20 -12.46 18.56 7.57
CA ASP A 20 -12.62 17.72 8.76
C ASP A 20 -12.30 16.23 8.48
N GLY A 21 -11.75 15.91 7.31
CA GLY A 21 -11.38 14.55 6.94
C GLY A 21 -12.56 13.64 6.57
N ILE A 22 -13.72 14.22 6.27
CA ILE A 22 -14.89 13.44 5.85
C ILE A 22 -14.82 13.20 4.35
N ALA A 23 -14.77 11.92 3.96
CA ALA A 23 -14.76 11.53 2.56
C ALA A 23 -16.12 11.81 1.88
N GLY A 24 -16.05 12.42 0.71
CA GLY A 24 -17.20 12.62 -0.16
C GLY A 24 -17.57 11.38 -0.98
N LYS A 25 -18.42 11.57 -1.98
CA LYS A 25 -18.80 10.47 -2.89
C LYS A 25 -17.58 9.93 -3.63
N MET A 26 -17.35 8.62 -3.52
CA MET A 26 -16.32 7.92 -4.25
C MET A 26 -16.74 7.66 -5.69
N MET A 27 -15.92 8.09 -6.63
CA MET A 27 -16.04 7.78 -8.05
C MET A 27 -15.06 6.67 -8.42
N LYS A 28 -15.45 5.82 -9.36
CA LYS A 28 -14.64 4.69 -9.80
C LYS A 28 -14.69 4.57 -11.31
N PHE A 29 -13.52 4.38 -11.92
CA PHE A 29 -13.41 4.07 -13.34
C PHE A 29 -12.36 2.99 -13.60
N LYS A 30 -12.43 2.38 -14.78
CA LYS A 30 -11.41 1.40 -15.21
C LYS A 30 -10.12 2.15 -15.50
N THR A 31 -9.00 1.71 -14.93
CA THR A 31 -7.69 2.30 -15.22
C THR A 31 -7.33 2.07 -16.70
N PRO A 32 -7.15 3.12 -17.50
CA PRO A 32 -6.68 2.97 -18.86
C PRO A 32 -5.25 2.41 -18.89
N PRO A 33 -4.92 1.50 -19.82
CA PRO A 33 -3.59 0.90 -19.89
C PRO A 33 -2.53 1.86 -20.45
N ARG A 34 -2.94 2.85 -21.27
CA ARG A 34 -2.04 3.86 -21.84
C ARG A 34 -2.01 5.10 -20.95
N GLU A 35 -0.82 5.64 -20.75
CA GLU A 35 -0.57 6.82 -19.90
C GLU A 35 -1.37 8.05 -20.38
N GLU A 36 -1.42 8.28 -21.70
CA GLU A 36 -2.15 9.43 -22.27
C GLU A 36 -3.67 9.31 -22.02
N ASP A 37 -4.23 8.11 -22.17
CA ASP A 37 -5.66 7.87 -21.95
C ASP A 37 -6.02 8.02 -20.47
N TYR A 38 -5.11 7.57 -19.56
CA TYR A 38 -5.25 7.76 -18.12
C TYR A 38 -5.26 9.26 -17.77
N ILE A 39 -4.30 10.02 -18.28
CA ILE A 39 -4.22 11.48 -18.05
C ILE A 39 -5.47 12.18 -18.58
N ALA A 40 -5.90 11.86 -19.81
CA ALA A 40 -7.09 12.47 -20.39
C ALA A 40 -8.35 12.20 -19.55
N THR A 41 -8.52 10.92 -19.11
CA THR A 41 -9.66 10.52 -18.28
C THR A 41 -9.62 11.21 -16.91
N LEU A 42 -8.46 11.20 -16.23
CA LEU A 42 -8.32 11.82 -14.91
C LEU A 42 -8.53 13.34 -14.98
N ARG A 43 -7.97 14.00 -15.99
CA ARG A 43 -8.17 15.44 -16.22
C ARG A 43 -9.64 15.80 -16.35
N GLU A 44 -10.39 15.02 -17.14
CA GLU A 44 -11.82 15.26 -17.32
C GLU A 44 -12.61 15.05 -16.02
N ILE A 45 -12.32 13.96 -15.29
CA ILE A 45 -12.97 13.70 -14.00
C ILE A 45 -12.69 14.83 -13.01
N LEU A 46 -11.45 15.29 -12.91
CA LEU A 46 -11.06 16.38 -12.01
C LEU A 46 -11.79 17.66 -12.39
N ARG A 47 -11.78 18.02 -13.68
CA ARG A 47 -12.42 19.24 -14.18
C ARG A 47 -13.92 19.25 -13.96
N VAL A 48 -14.61 18.16 -14.30
CA VAL A 48 -16.07 18.06 -14.22
C VAL A 48 -16.56 18.07 -12.78
N ASN A 49 -15.87 17.36 -11.88
CA ASN A 49 -16.37 17.16 -10.51
C ASN A 49 -15.86 18.20 -9.52
N TYR A 50 -14.69 18.81 -9.78
CA TYR A 50 -14.05 19.74 -8.84
C TYR A 50 -13.72 21.10 -9.45
N GLY A 51 -13.94 21.31 -10.75
CA GLY A 51 -13.75 22.59 -11.41
C GLY A 51 -14.58 23.69 -10.74
N GLY A 52 -13.97 24.86 -10.51
CA GLY A 52 -14.59 25.98 -9.81
C GLY A 52 -14.71 25.85 -8.30
N GLN A 53 -14.27 24.73 -7.70
CA GLN A 53 -14.23 24.55 -6.25
C GLN A 53 -12.82 24.86 -5.70
N ARG A 54 -12.75 25.25 -4.42
CA ARG A 54 -11.46 25.45 -3.74
C ARG A 54 -10.84 24.11 -3.34
N VAL A 55 -9.93 23.62 -4.16
CA VAL A 55 -9.11 22.42 -3.86
C VAL A 55 -7.76 22.89 -3.33
N GLU A 56 -7.34 22.34 -2.19
CA GLU A 56 -6.10 22.71 -1.50
C GLU A 56 -4.93 21.82 -1.95
N ALA A 57 -5.21 20.57 -2.31
CA ALA A 57 -4.25 19.64 -2.88
C ALA A 57 -4.93 18.52 -3.67
N ILE A 58 -4.20 17.95 -4.62
CA ILE A 58 -4.51 16.67 -5.27
C ILE A 58 -3.41 15.70 -4.89
N VAL A 59 -3.76 14.54 -4.34
CA VAL A 59 -2.80 13.46 -4.07
C VAL A 59 -3.16 12.25 -4.92
N ILE A 60 -2.18 11.75 -5.67
CA ILE A 60 -2.32 10.62 -6.57
C ILE A 60 -1.47 9.47 -6.05
N ALA A 61 -2.11 8.40 -5.63
CA ALA A 61 -1.46 7.14 -5.31
C ALA A 61 -1.18 6.36 -6.59
N LEU A 62 0.04 5.86 -6.73
CA LEU A 62 0.45 5.00 -7.84
C LEU A 62 1.13 3.74 -7.29
N PRO A 63 0.91 2.56 -7.91
CA PRO A 63 1.63 1.35 -7.55
C PRO A 63 3.08 1.41 -8.04
N GLY A 64 4.01 0.78 -7.30
CA GLY A 64 5.42 0.69 -7.65
C GLY A 64 6.26 1.88 -7.17
N ILE A 65 7.40 2.13 -7.81
CA ILE A 65 8.38 3.09 -7.32
C ILE A 65 8.04 4.50 -7.80
N VAL A 66 7.74 5.39 -6.84
CA VAL A 66 7.51 6.81 -7.08
C VAL A 66 8.68 7.62 -6.50
N LYS A 67 9.36 8.38 -7.32
CA LYS A 67 10.47 9.27 -6.92
C LYS A 67 10.29 10.65 -7.54
N ASP A 68 10.35 11.68 -6.71
CA ASP A 68 10.26 13.09 -7.13
C ASP A 68 9.01 13.38 -8.00
N GLY A 69 7.88 12.73 -7.68
CA GLY A 69 6.61 12.87 -8.40
C GLY A 69 6.53 12.09 -9.71
N ILE A 70 7.56 11.32 -10.06
CA ILE A 70 7.61 10.49 -11.26
C ILE A 70 7.43 9.02 -10.86
N ALA A 71 6.51 8.33 -11.52
CA ALA A 71 6.40 6.88 -11.41
C ALA A 71 7.51 6.20 -12.22
N ILE A 72 8.65 5.91 -11.55
CA ILE A 72 9.82 5.33 -12.20
C ILE A 72 9.49 3.96 -12.78
N TRP A 73 8.70 3.20 -12.05
CA TRP A 73 8.32 1.85 -12.45
C TRP A 73 7.00 1.41 -11.82
N CYS A 74 6.01 1.09 -12.64
CA CYS A 74 4.69 0.58 -12.26
C CYS A 74 4.43 -0.74 -12.98
N ASN A 75 4.86 -1.86 -12.40
CA ASN A 75 4.79 -3.17 -13.05
C ASN A 75 3.37 -3.57 -13.49
N ASN A 76 2.38 -3.36 -12.62
CA ASN A 76 0.99 -3.74 -12.88
C ASN A 76 0.34 -2.94 -14.02
N LEU A 77 0.82 -1.72 -14.28
CA LEU A 77 0.36 -0.84 -15.35
C LEU A 77 1.29 -0.82 -16.56
N LYS A 78 2.50 -1.40 -16.42
CA LYS A 78 3.59 -1.36 -17.42
C LYS A 78 4.06 0.07 -17.76
N TRP A 79 3.82 1.02 -16.85
CA TRP A 79 4.29 2.40 -16.99
C TRP A 79 5.73 2.52 -16.48
N LYS A 80 6.51 3.37 -17.17
CA LYS A 80 7.91 3.64 -16.82
C LYS A 80 8.23 5.10 -17.02
N ASN A 81 8.89 5.70 -16.01
CA ASN A 81 9.26 7.12 -16.02
C ASN A 81 8.06 8.04 -16.35
N PHE A 82 6.91 7.68 -15.83
CA PHE A 82 5.67 8.37 -16.11
C PHE A 82 5.52 9.61 -15.22
N ASP A 83 5.59 10.78 -15.83
CA ASP A 83 5.29 12.08 -15.20
C ASP A 83 3.77 12.30 -15.24
N VAL A 84 3.10 12.08 -14.13
CA VAL A 84 1.66 12.33 -14.02
C VAL A 84 1.35 13.77 -13.63
N ILE A 85 2.31 14.49 -13.05
CA ILE A 85 2.11 15.84 -12.53
C ILE A 85 2.03 16.86 -13.67
N THR A 86 3.06 16.90 -14.54
CA THR A 86 3.18 17.93 -15.58
C THR A 86 1.94 18.03 -16.48
N PRO A 87 1.39 16.93 -17.03
CA PRO A 87 0.21 17.00 -17.86
C PRO A 87 -1.08 17.36 -17.10
N LEU A 88 -1.12 17.26 -15.78
CA LEU A 88 -2.27 17.64 -14.95
C LEU A 88 -2.15 19.06 -14.37
N LYS A 89 -1.00 19.74 -14.49
CA LYS A 89 -0.85 21.13 -14.03
C LYS A 89 -1.94 22.01 -14.63
N GLY A 90 -2.51 22.89 -13.79
CA GLY A 90 -3.55 23.82 -14.20
C GLY A 90 -4.96 23.24 -14.33
N VAL A 91 -5.16 21.91 -14.12
CA VAL A 91 -6.48 21.27 -14.23
C VAL A 91 -7.51 21.85 -13.23
N LEU A 92 -7.06 22.21 -12.04
CA LEU A 92 -7.84 22.89 -11.00
C LEU A 92 -7.12 24.18 -10.54
N GLY A 93 -6.68 25.01 -11.49
CA GLY A 93 -5.90 26.23 -11.21
C GLY A 93 -4.50 25.91 -10.67
N ASP A 94 -4.04 26.69 -9.68
CA ASP A 94 -2.71 26.53 -9.08
C ASP A 94 -2.66 25.46 -7.96
N THR A 95 -3.64 24.56 -7.92
CA THR A 95 -3.70 23.48 -6.92
C THR A 95 -2.46 22.57 -7.01
N PRO A 96 -1.70 22.40 -5.91
CA PRO A 96 -0.55 21.51 -5.91
C PRO A 96 -0.96 20.04 -6.09
N ILE A 97 -0.12 19.31 -6.84
CA ILE A 97 -0.32 17.87 -7.11
C ILE A 97 0.84 17.11 -6.51
N TYR A 98 0.52 16.14 -5.67
CA TYR A 98 1.48 15.24 -5.04
C TYR A 98 1.26 13.82 -5.53
N VAL A 99 2.34 13.07 -5.63
CA VAL A 99 2.31 11.65 -6.03
C VAL A 99 3.09 10.83 -5.04
N GLU A 100 2.52 9.73 -4.58
CA GLU A 100 3.16 8.81 -3.65
C GLU A 100 2.80 7.35 -3.98
N ASN A 101 3.60 6.42 -3.48
CA ASN A 101 3.34 4.99 -3.59
C ASN A 101 2.08 4.60 -2.79
N ASP A 102 1.25 3.72 -3.36
CA ASP A 102 0.00 3.25 -2.78
C ASP A 102 0.17 2.53 -1.43
N ALA A 103 1.20 1.67 -1.29
CA ALA A 103 1.46 0.95 -0.04
C ALA A 103 2.00 1.89 1.06
N ASN A 104 2.78 2.92 0.72
CA ASN A 104 3.19 3.95 1.67
C ASN A 104 1.98 4.71 2.22
N LEU A 105 1.07 5.12 1.34
CA LEU A 105 -0.15 5.84 1.74
C LEU A 105 -1.06 4.94 2.58
N ALA A 106 -1.25 3.68 2.18
CA ALA A 106 -2.01 2.73 2.98
C ALA A 106 -1.38 2.52 4.36
N GLY A 107 -0.05 2.38 4.43
CA GLY A 107 0.69 2.25 5.68
C GLY A 107 0.52 3.47 6.59
N LEU A 108 0.57 4.68 6.03
CA LEU A 108 0.31 5.92 6.75
C LEU A 108 -1.09 5.93 7.39
N ALA A 109 -2.13 5.61 6.59
CA ALA A 109 -3.51 5.59 7.08
C ALA A 109 -3.73 4.53 8.15
N GLU A 110 -3.26 3.31 7.91
CA GLU A 110 -3.42 2.21 8.85
C GLU A 110 -2.67 2.46 10.16
N THR A 111 -1.48 3.05 10.12
CA THR A 111 -0.74 3.42 11.34
C THR A 111 -1.53 4.44 12.17
N ARG A 112 -2.07 5.48 11.55
CA ARG A 112 -2.85 6.53 12.22
C ARG A 112 -4.21 6.08 12.71
N ALA A 113 -4.74 4.97 12.18
CA ALA A 113 -5.98 4.37 12.65
C ALA A 113 -5.84 3.68 14.02
N HIS A 114 -4.61 3.50 14.55
CA HIS A 114 -4.39 2.86 15.85
C HIS A 114 -4.29 3.88 16.99
N SER A 115 -4.79 3.49 18.17
CA SER A 115 -4.71 4.26 19.40
C SER A 115 -4.30 3.34 20.56
N PRO A 116 -3.14 3.56 21.21
CA PRO A 116 -2.17 4.59 20.87
C PRO A 116 -1.55 4.34 19.49
N MET A 117 -1.15 5.43 18.82
CA MET A 117 -0.44 5.33 17.54
C MET A 117 0.97 4.78 17.78
N PRO A 118 1.39 3.71 17.05
CA PRO A 118 2.73 3.16 17.21
C PRO A 118 3.81 4.15 16.74
N LEU A 119 4.96 4.13 17.41
CA LEU A 119 6.10 4.96 17.00
C LEU A 119 6.66 4.53 15.64
N SER A 120 6.70 3.22 15.38
CA SER A 120 7.13 2.67 14.09
C SER A 120 6.23 1.54 13.65
N SER A 121 5.90 1.49 12.36
CA SER A 121 5.12 0.39 11.79
C SER A 121 5.66 -0.04 10.43
N LEU A 122 5.50 -1.33 10.15
CA LEU A 122 5.65 -1.92 8.83
C LEU A 122 4.26 -2.36 8.36
N TYR A 123 3.70 -1.65 7.40
CA TYR A 123 2.51 -2.09 6.69
C TYR A 123 2.90 -3.01 5.53
N VAL A 124 2.18 -4.12 5.38
CA VAL A 124 2.38 -5.07 4.29
C VAL A 124 1.03 -5.40 3.67
N THR A 125 0.82 -5.01 2.44
CA THR A 125 -0.33 -5.47 1.65
C THR A 125 0.01 -6.74 0.90
N ILE A 126 -0.73 -7.82 1.14
CA ILE A 126 -0.58 -9.11 0.46
C ILE A 126 -1.83 -9.33 -0.40
N SER A 127 -1.69 -9.08 -1.70
CA SER A 127 -2.78 -9.21 -2.67
C SER A 127 -2.26 -9.86 -3.97
N THR A 128 -2.50 -9.32 -5.15
CA THR A 128 -1.88 -9.80 -6.40
C THR A 128 -0.35 -9.87 -6.27
N GLY A 129 0.23 -8.86 -5.66
CA GLY A 129 1.64 -8.77 -5.27
C GLY A 129 1.80 -8.58 -3.76
N ILE A 130 3.00 -8.13 -3.34
CA ILE A 130 3.31 -7.67 -1.98
C ILE A 130 3.85 -6.25 -2.07
N GLY A 131 3.14 -5.30 -1.45
CA GLY A 131 3.61 -3.93 -1.25
C GLY A 131 3.92 -3.68 0.22
N THR A 132 4.82 -2.73 0.48
CA THR A 132 5.22 -2.35 1.85
C THR A 132 5.20 -0.85 2.03
N GLY A 133 4.77 -0.40 3.20
CA GLY A 133 4.86 0.99 3.64
C GLY A 133 5.47 1.04 5.03
N ILE A 134 6.43 1.94 5.24
CA ILE A 134 7.13 2.08 6.52
C ILE A 134 6.85 3.47 7.07
N THR A 135 6.39 3.53 8.33
CA THR A 135 6.11 4.79 9.00
C THR A 135 6.88 4.91 10.31
N THR A 136 7.32 6.12 10.60
CA THR A 136 7.98 6.48 11.86
C THR A 136 7.37 7.77 12.39
N GLY A 137 6.95 7.79 13.66
CA GLY A 137 6.26 8.94 14.23
C GLY A 137 4.94 9.31 13.56
N GLY A 138 4.28 8.33 12.91
CA GLY A 138 3.01 8.55 12.21
C GLY A 138 3.13 9.26 10.85
N VAL A 139 4.34 9.32 10.26
CA VAL A 139 4.59 9.83 8.91
C VAL A 139 5.31 8.76 8.08
N ILE A 140 5.21 8.83 6.76
CA ILE A 140 5.99 7.95 5.86
C ILE A 140 7.47 8.20 6.12
N ASP A 141 8.23 7.14 6.41
CA ASP A 141 9.66 7.27 6.69
C ASP A 141 10.40 7.80 5.46
N PRO A 142 11.03 8.99 5.53
CA PRO A 142 11.64 9.61 4.35
C PRO A 142 12.85 8.85 3.81
N GLY A 143 13.56 8.11 4.66
CA GLY A 143 14.72 7.31 4.25
C GLY A 143 14.34 5.97 3.61
N LEU A 144 13.13 5.47 3.90
CA LEU A 144 12.66 4.16 3.48
C LEU A 144 11.47 4.22 2.50
N ARG A 145 11.03 5.41 2.09
CA ARG A 145 9.86 5.59 1.20
C ARG A 145 9.98 4.92 -0.17
N LEU A 146 11.19 4.58 -0.62
CA LEU A 146 11.42 3.87 -1.89
C LEU A 146 11.60 2.37 -1.71
N SER A 147 11.36 1.84 -0.49
CA SER A 147 11.54 0.43 -0.19
C SER A 147 10.46 -0.42 -0.86
N GLU A 148 10.90 -1.48 -1.54
CA GLU A 148 10.07 -2.47 -2.25
C GLU A 148 10.21 -3.83 -1.55
N GLY A 149 9.57 -3.99 -0.37
CA GLY A 149 9.73 -5.20 0.45
C GLY A 149 9.31 -6.49 -0.24
N GLY A 150 8.31 -6.44 -1.13
CA GLY A 150 7.93 -7.59 -1.95
C GLY A 150 9.04 -8.13 -2.86
N ARG A 151 10.04 -7.29 -3.16
CA ARG A 151 11.21 -7.62 -3.98
C ARG A 151 12.40 -8.11 -3.17
N MET A 152 12.32 -8.16 -1.84
CA MET A 152 13.39 -8.76 -1.03
C MET A 152 13.69 -10.18 -1.51
N LEU A 153 14.98 -10.45 -1.71
CA LEU A 153 15.47 -11.77 -2.07
C LEU A 153 15.61 -12.60 -0.79
N VAL A 154 14.77 -13.60 -0.64
CA VAL A 154 14.75 -14.49 0.53
C VAL A 154 14.75 -15.95 0.09
N GLU A 155 15.32 -16.81 0.94
CA GLU A 155 15.32 -18.24 0.68
C GLU A 155 13.94 -18.85 0.97
N TYR A 156 13.46 -19.69 0.03
CA TYR A 156 12.30 -20.54 0.21
C TYR A 156 12.44 -21.82 -0.62
N ASN A 157 12.32 -22.98 0.05
CA ASN A 157 12.48 -24.30 -0.56
C ASN A 157 13.82 -24.49 -1.30
N GLY A 158 14.95 -24.08 -0.67
CA GLY A 158 16.30 -24.22 -1.23
C GLY A 158 16.63 -23.25 -2.36
N ARG A 159 15.81 -22.24 -2.60
CA ARG A 159 16.01 -21.23 -3.66
C ARG A 159 15.86 -19.81 -3.15
N VAL A 160 16.80 -18.96 -3.50
CA VAL A 160 16.70 -17.51 -3.27
C VAL A 160 15.86 -16.87 -4.38
N ARG A 161 14.81 -16.14 -4.01
CA ARG A 161 13.90 -15.49 -4.94
C ARG A 161 13.14 -14.34 -4.26
N GLU A 162 12.48 -13.51 -5.04
CA GLU A 162 11.66 -12.41 -4.53
C GLU A 162 10.53 -12.95 -3.62
N TRP A 163 10.34 -12.33 -2.47
CA TRP A 163 9.30 -12.71 -1.52
C TRP A 163 7.91 -12.78 -2.17
N GLU A 164 7.56 -11.76 -2.97
CA GLU A 164 6.30 -11.71 -3.71
C GLU A 164 6.08 -12.94 -4.59
N SER A 165 7.13 -13.51 -5.17
CA SER A 165 7.04 -14.61 -6.14
C SER A 165 6.46 -15.90 -5.57
N PHE A 166 6.43 -16.06 -4.24
CA PHE A 166 5.92 -17.26 -3.58
C PHE A 166 4.95 -16.99 -2.41
N ALA A 167 4.85 -15.74 -1.91
CA ALA A 167 4.03 -15.39 -0.76
C ALA A 167 2.86 -14.44 -1.10
N SER A 168 2.80 -13.88 -2.32
CA SER A 168 1.66 -13.06 -2.75
C SER A 168 0.39 -13.88 -2.95
N GLY A 169 -0.77 -13.23 -2.94
CA GLY A 169 -2.05 -13.89 -3.20
C GLY A 169 -2.10 -14.59 -4.56
N GLN A 170 -1.46 -14.02 -5.59
CA GLN A 170 -1.33 -14.69 -6.88
C GLN A 170 -0.44 -15.95 -6.80
N ALA A 171 0.65 -15.89 -6.03
CA ALA A 171 1.53 -17.03 -5.83
C ALA A 171 0.85 -18.15 -5.01
N ILE A 172 0.05 -17.78 -4.02
CA ILE A 172 -0.78 -18.70 -3.23
C ILE A 172 -1.81 -19.38 -4.14
N TYR A 173 -2.54 -18.61 -4.97
CA TYR A 173 -3.46 -19.18 -5.93
C TYR A 173 -2.78 -20.19 -6.85
N LYS A 174 -1.62 -19.84 -7.42
CA LYS A 174 -0.85 -20.75 -8.30
C LYS A 174 -0.37 -22.03 -7.58
N ALA A 175 -0.09 -21.93 -6.27
CA ALA A 175 0.41 -23.07 -5.52
C ALA A 175 -0.67 -24.07 -5.11
N TYR A 176 -1.90 -23.61 -4.86
CA TYR A 176 -2.99 -24.41 -4.31
C TYR A 176 -4.18 -24.56 -5.25
N ASP A 177 -4.17 -23.87 -6.40
CA ASP A 177 -5.30 -23.78 -7.35
C ASP A 177 -6.63 -23.38 -6.69
N GLN A 178 -6.54 -22.55 -5.64
CA GLN A 178 -7.66 -22.07 -4.85
C GLN A 178 -7.48 -20.60 -4.49
N TYR A 179 -8.56 -19.81 -4.53
CA TYR A 179 -8.54 -18.48 -3.94
C TYR A 179 -8.51 -18.58 -2.42
N ALA A 180 -7.90 -17.61 -1.75
CA ALA A 180 -7.80 -17.57 -0.29
C ALA A 180 -9.16 -17.73 0.40
N ARG A 181 -10.24 -17.18 -0.18
CA ARG A 181 -11.61 -17.31 0.34
C ARG A 181 -12.08 -18.77 0.41
N ASP A 182 -11.61 -19.62 -0.49
CA ASP A 182 -12.06 -21.00 -0.66
C ASP A 182 -11.18 -21.99 0.14
N ILE A 183 -10.04 -21.52 0.67
CA ILE A 183 -9.12 -22.34 1.48
C ILE A 183 -9.71 -22.54 2.89
N THR A 184 -10.10 -23.75 3.21
CA THR A 184 -10.62 -24.15 4.54
C THR A 184 -9.60 -24.93 5.38
N SER A 185 -8.58 -25.51 4.74
CA SER A 185 -7.57 -26.35 5.37
C SER A 185 -6.65 -25.55 6.30
N LYS A 186 -6.63 -25.89 7.60
CA LYS A 186 -5.69 -25.34 8.57
C LYS A 186 -4.23 -25.63 8.18
N ARG A 187 -3.96 -26.81 7.62
CA ARG A 187 -2.62 -27.16 7.14
C ARG A 187 -2.16 -26.20 6.05
N THR A 188 -3.01 -25.92 5.07
CA THR A 188 -2.71 -24.98 3.99
C THR A 188 -2.45 -23.56 4.52
N TRP A 189 -3.22 -23.10 5.51
CA TRP A 189 -2.99 -21.81 6.14
C TRP A 189 -1.67 -21.76 6.93
N ASN A 190 -1.25 -22.86 7.54
CA ASN A 190 0.06 -22.95 8.19
C ASN A 190 1.21 -22.88 7.16
N GLU A 191 1.05 -23.49 5.99
CA GLU A 191 2.01 -23.39 4.90
C GLU A 191 2.05 -21.97 4.30
N ILE A 192 0.90 -21.28 4.24
CA ILE A 192 0.82 -19.85 3.85
C ILE A 192 1.54 -18.97 4.89
N ALA A 193 1.36 -19.25 6.19
CA ALA A 193 2.08 -18.56 7.25
C ALA A 193 3.61 -18.71 7.11
N ASP A 194 4.11 -19.91 6.76
CA ASP A 194 5.53 -20.14 6.50
C ASP A 194 6.03 -19.29 5.31
N ARG A 195 5.29 -19.27 4.19
CA ARG A 195 5.62 -18.42 3.03
C ARG A 195 5.72 -16.94 3.40
N ILE A 196 4.72 -16.45 4.15
CA ILE A 196 4.66 -15.05 4.59
C ILE A 196 5.81 -14.74 5.56
N SER A 197 6.13 -15.66 6.48
CA SER A 197 7.16 -15.44 7.50
C SER A 197 8.55 -15.15 6.93
N ARG A 198 8.88 -15.66 5.74
CA ARG A 198 10.21 -15.51 5.14
C ARG A 198 10.61 -14.05 4.92
N GLY A 199 9.68 -13.23 4.40
CA GLY A 199 9.93 -11.80 4.26
C GLY A 199 10.00 -11.08 5.60
N PHE A 200 9.15 -11.44 6.56
CA PHE A 200 9.18 -10.83 7.88
C PHE A 200 10.46 -11.16 8.64
N LEU A 201 10.95 -12.39 8.57
CA LEU A 201 12.22 -12.79 9.19
C LEU A 201 13.42 -12.01 8.63
N ALA A 202 13.34 -11.56 7.37
CA ALA A 202 14.36 -10.70 6.78
C ALA A 202 14.16 -9.21 7.15
N ALA A 203 12.93 -8.72 7.19
CA ALA A 203 12.62 -7.31 7.41
C ALA A 203 12.68 -6.90 8.89
N ILE A 204 12.16 -7.73 9.81
CA ILE A 204 12.04 -7.37 11.23
C ILE A 204 13.38 -7.06 11.88
N PRO A 205 14.46 -7.85 11.71
CA PRO A 205 15.75 -7.53 12.33
C PRO A 205 16.36 -6.21 11.85
N LEU A 206 16.04 -5.80 10.62
CA LEU A 206 16.54 -4.55 10.04
C LEU A 206 15.73 -3.34 10.48
N LEU A 207 14.39 -3.45 10.46
CA LEU A 207 13.47 -2.33 10.68
C LEU A 207 13.04 -2.19 12.15
N GLN A 208 13.00 -3.29 12.89
CA GLN A 208 12.52 -3.40 14.28
C GLN A 208 11.23 -2.59 14.53
N PRO A 209 10.16 -2.80 13.73
CA PRO A 209 8.91 -2.07 13.92
C PRO A 209 8.23 -2.51 15.22
N GLU A 210 7.54 -1.57 15.91
CA GLU A 210 6.67 -1.93 17.04
C GLU A 210 5.50 -2.79 16.60
N VAL A 211 4.97 -2.49 15.40
CA VAL A 211 3.77 -3.13 14.86
C VAL A 211 3.98 -3.52 13.40
N VAL A 212 3.55 -4.71 13.03
CA VAL A 212 3.37 -5.13 11.64
C VAL A 212 1.88 -5.15 11.33
N ILE A 213 1.45 -4.34 10.37
CA ILE A 213 0.06 -4.23 9.94
C ILE A 213 -0.10 -5.01 8.63
N ILE A 214 -0.97 -6.00 8.58
CA ILE A 214 -1.12 -6.85 7.40
C ILE A 214 -2.46 -6.59 6.73
N GLY A 215 -2.41 -6.09 5.50
CA GLY A 215 -3.56 -5.77 4.66
C GLY A 215 -3.60 -6.57 3.35
N GLY A 216 -4.41 -6.10 2.42
CA GLY A 216 -4.64 -6.77 1.15
C GLY A 216 -5.59 -7.96 1.25
N SER A 217 -5.83 -8.65 0.12
CA SER A 217 -6.81 -9.75 0.05
C SER A 217 -6.46 -10.94 0.94
N ILE A 218 -5.18 -11.18 1.22
CA ILE A 218 -4.75 -12.22 2.16
C ILE A 218 -4.88 -11.72 3.61
N GLY A 219 -4.65 -10.42 3.85
CA GLY A 219 -4.87 -9.79 5.16
C GLY A 219 -6.28 -9.95 5.69
N THR A 220 -7.30 -10.02 4.81
CA THR A 220 -8.70 -10.30 5.18
C THR A 220 -8.86 -11.61 5.95
N TYR A 221 -7.96 -12.57 5.77
CA TYR A 221 -7.96 -13.87 6.44
C TYR A 221 -6.92 -13.96 7.55
N PHE A 222 -6.52 -12.84 8.12
CA PHE A 222 -5.47 -12.71 9.13
C PHE A 222 -5.58 -13.77 10.24
N ASP A 223 -6.75 -13.94 10.83
CA ASP A 223 -6.99 -14.87 11.94
C ASP A 223 -6.70 -16.33 11.59
N ARG A 224 -6.69 -16.71 10.31
CA ARG A 224 -6.45 -18.09 9.87
C ARG A 224 -4.98 -18.49 9.89
N TYR A 225 -4.05 -17.51 9.80
CA TYR A 225 -2.62 -17.77 9.73
C TYR A 225 -1.78 -17.02 10.78
N ALA A 226 -2.30 -15.94 11.37
CA ALA A 226 -1.55 -15.10 12.30
C ALA A 226 -0.98 -15.87 13.52
N PRO A 227 -1.71 -16.78 14.17
CA PRO A 227 -1.15 -17.54 15.30
C PRO A 227 0.07 -18.39 14.90
N GLN A 228 0.02 -19.00 13.71
CA GLN A 228 1.15 -19.78 13.19
C GLN A 228 2.30 -18.88 12.77
N LEU A 229 2.00 -17.75 12.13
CA LEU A 229 2.99 -16.74 11.73
C LEU A 229 3.75 -16.23 12.96
N GLU A 230 3.05 -15.84 14.01
CA GLU A 230 3.64 -15.38 15.27
C GLU A 230 4.54 -16.45 15.90
N THR A 231 4.09 -17.72 15.91
CA THR A 231 4.87 -18.85 16.39
C THR A 231 6.18 -18.99 15.62
N ILE A 232 6.14 -18.91 14.27
CA ILE A 232 7.33 -19.00 13.43
C ILE A 232 8.27 -17.84 13.72
N LEU A 233 7.77 -16.61 13.77
CA LEU A 233 8.59 -15.43 14.05
C LEU A 233 9.29 -15.54 15.41
N LYS A 234 8.56 -15.86 16.47
CA LYS A 234 9.11 -16.02 17.83
C LYS A 234 10.17 -17.13 17.93
N SER A 235 10.04 -18.18 17.12
CA SER A 235 10.99 -19.30 17.15
C SER A 235 12.26 -19.07 16.32
N HIS A 236 12.23 -18.15 15.36
CA HIS A 236 13.35 -17.93 14.45
C HIS A 236 14.05 -16.59 14.63
N LEU A 237 13.35 -15.58 15.17
CA LEU A 237 14.02 -14.31 15.48
C LEU A 237 15.07 -14.51 16.56
N PRO A 238 16.25 -13.84 16.46
CA PRO A 238 17.24 -13.86 17.50
C PRO A 238 16.64 -13.39 18.86
N PRO A 239 17.05 -13.95 20.00
CA PRO A 239 16.45 -13.64 21.31
C PRO A 239 16.46 -12.16 21.72
N HIS A 240 17.37 -11.38 21.16
CA HIS A 240 17.51 -9.94 21.39
C HIS A 240 16.73 -9.07 20.41
N ILE A 241 16.07 -9.65 19.41
CA ILE A 241 15.19 -8.95 18.48
C ILE A 241 13.74 -9.19 18.92
N PRO A 242 13.03 -8.16 19.38
CA PRO A 242 11.63 -8.34 19.79
C PRO A 242 10.76 -8.70 18.59
N CYS A 243 9.85 -9.65 18.79
CA CYS A 243 8.81 -9.94 17.81
C CYS A 243 7.77 -8.79 17.86
N PRO A 244 7.51 -8.09 16.76
CA PRO A 244 6.53 -7.02 16.74
C PRO A 244 5.11 -7.55 16.97
N THR A 245 4.21 -6.67 17.37
CA THR A 245 2.78 -6.99 17.40
C THR A 245 2.25 -7.13 15.98
N LEU A 246 1.62 -8.25 15.67
CA LEU A 246 0.98 -8.47 14.37
C LEU A 246 -0.50 -8.08 14.46
N ILE A 247 -0.98 -7.25 13.56
CA ILE A 247 -2.37 -6.81 13.52
C ILE A 247 -2.93 -6.78 12.10
N PRO A 248 -4.23 -7.02 11.91
CA PRO A 248 -4.88 -6.84 10.61
C PRO A 248 -5.07 -5.35 10.31
N ALA A 249 -5.05 -4.99 9.02
CA ALA A 249 -5.46 -3.67 8.55
C ALA A 249 -6.95 -3.42 8.87
N LYS A 250 -7.27 -2.18 9.26
CA LYS A 250 -8.64 -1.75 9.61
C LYS A 250 -9.48 -1.35 8.39
N HIS A 251 -8.82 -0.82 7.36
CA HIS A 251 -9.46 -0.24 6.17
C HIS A 251 -8.90 -0.87 4.88
N PRO A 252 -9.00 -2.20 4.69
CA PRO A 252 -8.28 -2.91 3.63
C PRO A 252 -8.59 -2.45 2.20
N GLU A 253 -9.73 -1.78 1.98
CA GLU A 253 -10.14 -1.27 0.66
C GLU A 253 -9.96 0.25 0.50
N GLU A 254 -9.88 1.00 1.60
CA GLU A 254 -9.91 2.47 1.62
C GLU A 254 -8.63 3.10 2.17
N ALA A 255 -7.71 2.30 2.71
CA ALA A 255 -6.49 2.78 3.36
C ALA A 255 -5.70 3.76 2.47
N VAL A 256 -5.55 3.47 1.18
CA VAL A 256 -4.84 4.34 0.23
C VAL A 256 -5.49 5.72 0.13
N ILE A 257 -6.81 5.76 0.03
CA ILE A 257 -7.59 7.02 -0.08
C ILE A 257 -7.43 7.87 1.19
N TYR A 258 -7.54 7.27 2.38
CA TYR A 258 -7.28 7.97 3.64
C TYR A 258 -5.81 8.40 3.77
N GLY A 259 -4.88 7.58 3.28
CA GLY A 259 -3.47 7.91 3.22
C GLY A 259 -3.18 9.15 2.36
N CYS A 260 -3.86 9.28 1.23
CA CYS A 260 -3.79 10.50 0.41
C CYS A 260 -4.20 11.74 1.20
N TYR A 261 -5.28 11.64 1.98
CA TYR A 261 -5.74 12.74 2.83
C TYR A 261 -4.68 13.12 3.88
N TYR A 262 -4.20 12.16 4.66
CA TYR A 262 -3.20 12.42 5.70
C TYR A 262 -1.89 12.96 5.13
N TYR A 263 -1.44 12.42 4.00
CA TYR A 263 -0.24 12.88 3.30
C TYR A 263 -0.37 14.34 2.84
N ALA A 264 -1.54 14.74 2.31
CA ALA A 264 -1.80 16.11 1.93
C ALA A 264 -1.78 17.04 3.15
N VAL A 265 -2.43 16.65 4.25
CA VAL A 265 -2.46 17.45 5.49
C VAL A 265 -1.04 17.69 6.00
N ASP A 266 -0.20 16.65 6.05
CA ASP A 266 1.18 16.77 6.49
C ASP A 266 1.99 17.70 5.57
N THR A 267 1.86 17.52 4.25
CA THR A 267 2.63 18.28 3.26
C THR A 267 2.22 19.75 3.20
N LEU A 268 0.94 20.06 3.45
CA LEU A 268 0.44 21.45 3.48
C LEU A 268 0.78 22.16 4.79
N ALA A 269 1.11 21.42 5.86
CA ALA A 269 1.48 21.97 7.16
C ALA A 269 3.01 22.19 7.30
N ALA A 270 3.82 21.57 6.45
CA ALA A 270 5.29 21.69 6.43
C ALA A 270 5.76 22.95 5.72
#